data_a1ca72aaf666dd68bd07ea2ef021abeb
#
_entry.id   a1ca72aaf666dd68bd07ea2ef021abeb
#
_cell.length_a   1.000
_cell.length_b   1.000
_cell.length_c   1.000
_cell.angle_alpha   90.00
_cell.angle_beta   90.00
_cell.angle_gamma   90.00
#
_symmetry.space_group_name_H-M   'P 1'
#
loop_
_entity.id
_entity.type
_entity.pdbx_description
1 polymer ?
#
loop_
_entity_poly.entity_id
_entity_poly.type
_entity_poly.pdbx_seq_one_letter_code
_entity_poly.pdbx_strand_id
1 'polypeptide(L)'
;MVQVGVANLRRELEQLFPGKWLSAKESARVLKSGVESLDAVLSPVLIRRHMSEWVGSASSGKTTVLRTICANWCATGLNIIYIDTFDRLLASDWSLVGTENKGRFWVLRSGDCADLDGQTRYGQHHKYDYVKNALWACEQLIRSHAFDVVILDLADRGVITSNINARLKRSLERSNASLVVLRDDDSTSSPFAGS
;
A
#
# COMPACT_ATOMS: atom_id res chain seq x y z
N MET A 1 -42.30 0.37 -5.68
CA MET A 1 -40.84 0.54 -5.57
C MET A 1 -40.18 -0.67 -6.21
N VAL A 2 -39.63 -0.53 -7.41
CA VAL A 2 -39.01 -1.66 -8.13
C VAL A 2 -37.63 -1.88 -7.52
N GLN A 3 -37.45 -2.99 -6.85
CA GLN A 3 -36.12 -3.42 -6.39
C GLN A 3 -35.33 -3.86 -7.61
N VAL A 4 -34.57 -2.97 -8.20
CA VAL A 4 -33.62 -3.30 -9.26
C VAL A 4 -32.53 -4.14 -8.59
N GLY A 5 -32.56 -5.43 -8.85
CA GLY A 5 -31.56 -6.33 -8.27
C GLY A 5 -30.15 -5.95 -8.73
N VAL A 6 -29.14 -6.04 -7.84
CA VAL A 6 -27.73 -5.75 -8.09
C VAL A 6 -27.23 -6.37 -9.42
N ALA A 7 -27.78 -7.54 -9.80
CA ALA A 7 -27.47 -8.21 -11.06
C ALA A 7 -27.95 -7.45 -12.31
N ASN A 8 -29.09 -6.75 -12.23
CA ASN A 8 -29.59 -5.96 -13.35
C ASN A 8 -28.80 -4.65 -13.50
N LEU A 9 -28.50 -3.99 -12.38
CA LEU A 9 -27.64 -2.80 -12.38
C LEU A 9 -26.26 -3.13 -12.96
N ARG A 10 -25.70 -4.27 -12.60
CA ARG A 10 -24.41 -4.73 -13.12
C ARG A 10 -24.42 -4.93 -14.64
N ARG A 11 -25.52 -5.49 -15.16
CA ARG A 11 -25.70 -5.71 -16.61
C ARG A 11 -25.86 -4.39 -17.37
N GLU A 12 -26.60 -3.44 -16.83
CA GLU A 12 -26.78 -2.13 -17.41
C GLU A 12 -25.46 -1.34 -17.45
N LEU A 13 -24.69 -1.40 -16.35
CA LEU A 13 -23.39 -0.74 -16.29
C LEU A 13 -22.37 -1.37 -17.25
N GLU A 14 -22.39 -2.69 -17.46
CA GLU A 14 -21.52 -3.35 -18.44
C GLU A 14 -21.90 -2.96 -19.87
N GLN A 15 -23.19 -2.72 -20.17
CA GLN A 15 -23.64 -2.22 -21.46
C GLN A 15 -23.23 -0.78 -21.72
N LEU A 16 -23.28 0.08 -20.68
CA LEU A 16 -22.92 1.49 -20.78
C LEU A 16 -21.39 1.71 -20.80
N PHE A 17 -20.65 0.84 -20.15
CA PHE A 17 -19.19 0.97 -19.98
C PHE A 17 -18.50 -0.39 -20.22
N PRO A 18 -18.49 -0.91 -21.45
CA PRO A 18 -17.95 -2.23 -21.75
C PRO A 18 -16.49 -2.37 -21.31
N GLY A 19 -16.18 -3.39 -20.52
CA GLY A 19 -14.82 -3.70 -20.06
C GLY A 19 -14.26 -2.75 -18.99
N LYS A 20 -15.01 -1.72 -18.59
CA LYS A 20 -14.64 -0.85 -17.47
C LYS A 20 -15.24 -1.34 -16.15
N TRP A 21 -16.22 -2.20 -16.22
CA TRP A 21 -16.89 -2.75 -15.06
C TRP A 21 -16.20 -4.04 -14.64
N LEU A 22 -15.83 -4.11 -13.37
CA LEU A 22 -15.09 -5.22 -12.80
C LEU A 22 -15.91 -6.52 -12.91
N SER A 23 -15.59 -7.37 -13.87
CA SER A 23 -16.24 -8.67 -14.05
C SER A 23 -15.61 -9.75 -13.16
N ALA A 24 -16.25 -10.93 -13.06
CA ALA A 24 -15.87 -12.07 -12.21
C ALA A 24 -14.43 -12.64 -12.42
N LYS A 25 -13.64 -12.10 -13.35
CA LYS A 25 -12.17 -12.33 -13.43
C LYS A 25 -11.40 -11.74 -12.25
N GLU A 26 -12.11 -11.08 -11.33
CA GLU A 26 -11.49 -10.38 -10.19
C GLU A 26 -11.07 -11.27 -9.04
N SER A 27 -11.60 -12.47 -8.92
CA SER A 27 -11.12 -13.42 -7.89
C SER A 27 -9.62 -13.74 -8.00
N ALA A 28 -9.06 -13.63 -9.22
CA ALA A 28 -7.62 -13.76 -9.47
C ALA A 28 -6.80 -12.51 -9.05
N ARG A 29 -7.48 -11.40 -8.72
CA ARG A 29 -6.82 -10.13 -8.32
C ARG A 29 -6.78 -9.92 -6.82
N VAL A 30 -7.45 -10.76 -6.06
CA VAL A 30 -7.49 -10.65 -4.60
C VAL A 30 -6.25 -11.28 -4.00
N LEU A 31 -5.55 -10.53 -3.16
CA LEU A 31 -4.49 -11.04 -2.31
C LEU A 31 -5.08 -11.34 -0.92
N LYS A 32 -5.12 -12.61 -0.57
CA LYS A 32 -5.49 -13.03 0.78
C LYS A 32 -4.36 -12.76 1.75
N SER A 33 -4.68 -12.49 3.01
CA SER A 33 -3.67 -12.27 4.05
C SER A 33 -2.91 -13.55 4.41
N GLY A 34 -3.52 -14.70 4.18
CA GLY A 34 -3.06 -15.99 4.70
C GLY A 34 -3.34 -16.17 6.20
N VAL A 35 -4.12 -15.27 6.80
CA VAL A 35 -4.64 -15.38 8.16
C VAL A 35 -6.14 -15.59 8.06
N GLU A 36 -6.63 -16.80 8.35
CA GLU A 36 -8.00 -17.21 8.10
C GLU A 36 -9.04 -16.29 8.76
N SER A 37 -8.82 -15.93 10.02
CA SER A 37 -9.71 -15.03 10.76
C SER A 37 -9.77 -13.63 10.15
N LEU A 38 -8.65 -13.14 9.61
CA LEU A 38 -8.59 -11.85 8.96
C LEU A 38 -9.25 -11.89 7.57
N ASP A 39 -8.99 -12.94 6.82
CA ASP A 39 -9.57 -13.14 5.49
C ASP A 39 -11.09 -13.32 5.55
N ALA A 40 -11.62 -13.88 6.65
CA ALA A 40 -13.06 -14.00 6.87
C ALA A 40 -13.74 -12.64 7.12
N VAL A 41 -13.06 -11.71 7.77
CA VAL A 41 -13.60 -10.38 8.12
C VAL A 41 -13.31 -9.35 7.05
N LEU A 42 -12.09 -9.33 6.51
CA LEU A 42 -11.59 -8.37 5.53
C LEU A 42 -11.44 -9.03 4.16
N SER A 43 -12.51 -9.47 3.56
CA SER A 43 -12.44 -10.02 2.20
C SER A 43 -12.91 -8.98 1.17
N PRO A 44 -12.03 -8.49 0.30
CA PRO A 44 -10.59 -8.79 0.15
C PRO A 44 -9.68 -7.92 1.01
N VAL A 45 -8.59 -8.50 1.53
CA VAL A 45 -7.57 -7.75 2.29
C VAL A 45 -6.82 -6.76 1.41
N LEU A 46 -6.50 -7.17 0.20
CA LEU A 46 -5.85 -6.33 -0.80
C LEU A 46 -6.26 -6.76 -2.20
N ILE A 47 -6.48 -5.79 -3.06
CA ILE A 47 -6.79 -6.01 -4.48
C ILE A 47 -5.59 -5.59 -5.32
N ARG A 48 -5.17 -6.44 -6.26
CA ARG A 48 -4.10 -6.08 -7.21
C ARG A 48 -4.46 -4.85 -8.02
N ARG A 49 -3.47 -4.00 -8.27
CA ARG A 49 -3.61 -2.72 -9.00
C ARG A 49 -4.41 -1.66 -8.25
N HIS A 50 -4.66 -1.87 -6.97
CA HIS A 50 -5.38 -0.93 -6.13
C HIS A 50 -4.49 -0.41 -5.00
N MET A 51 -4.91 0.71 -4.46
CA MET A 51 -4.34 1.30 -3.27
C MET A 51 -5.28 1.04 -2.09
N SER A 52 -4.74 0.54 -0.99
CA SER A 52 -5.42 0.38 0.29
C SER A 52 -4.73 1.25 1.33
N GLU A 53 -5.51 1.95 2.12
CA GLU A 53 -5.00 2.76 3.23
C GLU A 53 -5.36 2.09 4.55
N TRP A 54 -4.36 1.90 5.40
CA TRP A 54 -4.51 1.34 6.73
C TRP A 54 -4.25 2.43 7.76
N VAL A 55 -5.33 2.84 8.40
CA VAL A 55 -5.35 3.95 9.35
C VAL A 55 -5.63 3.44 10.75
N GLY A 56 -4.97 4.00 11.74
CA GLY A 56 -5.21 3.69 13.15
C GLY A 56 -4.17 4.34 14.04
N SER A 57 -4.44 4.43 15.32
CA SER A 57 -3.52 5.05 16.27
C SER A 57 -2.14 4.38 16.28
N ALA A 58 -1.14 5.09 16.72
CA ALA A 58 0.15 4.51 17.06
C ALA A 58 -0.07 3.31 18.02
N SER A 59 0.66 2.23 17.81
CA SER A 59 0.52 0.99 18.59
C SER A 59 -0.81 0.21 18.41
N SER A 60 -1.65 0.54 17.42
CA SER A 60 -2.88 -0.23 17.11
C SER A 60 -2.61 -1.63 16.53
N GLY A 61 -1.35 -2.01 16.32
CA GLY A 61 -0.98 -3.32 15.78
C GLY A 61 -0.91 -3.39 14.25
N LYS A 62 -1.14 -2.29 13.51
CA LYS A 62 -1.06 -2.25 12.04
C LYS A 62 0.18 -2.94 11.49
N THR A 63 1.36 -2.53 11.98
CA THR A 63 2.65 -3.06 11.53
C THR A 63 2.83 -4.53 11.90
N THR A 64 2.33 -4.96 13.05
CA THR A 64 2.40 -6.38 13.47
C THR A 64 1.57 -7.26 12.57
N VAL A 65 0.33 -6.85 12.27
CA VAL A 65 -0.56 -7.57 11.35
C VAL A 65 0.05 -7.60 9.95
N LEU A 66 0.53 -6.45 9.46
CA LEU A 66 1.15 -6.35 8.15
C LEU A 66 2.39 -7.24 8.02
N ARG A 67 3.23 -7.30 9.06
CA ARG A 67 4.41 -8.18 9.09
C ARG A 67 4.03 -9.66 8.91
N THR A 68 3.00 -10.12 9.60
CA THR A 68 2.48 -11.49 9.45
C THR A 68 1.99 -11.74 8.02
N ILE A 69 1.25 -10.81 7.46
CA ILE A 69 0.76 -10.88 6.09
C ILE A 69 1.92 -10.89 5.08
N CYS A 70 2.92 -10.05 5.27
CA CYS A 70 4.11 -10.02 4.41
C CYS A 70 4.88 -11.34 4.44
N ALA A 71 5.01 -11.98 5.60
CA ALA A 71 5.62 -13.31 5.71
C ALA A 71 4.84 -14.34 4.88
N ASN A 72 3.51 -14.35 4.98
CA ASN A 72 2.64 -15.23 4.19
C ASN A 72 2.75 -14.93 2.69
N TRP A 73 2.75 -13.67 2.29
CA TRP A 73 2.90 -13.27 0.89
C TRP A 73 4.26 -13.68 0.31
N CYS A 74 5.35 -13.47 1.06
CA CYS A 74 6.68 -13.94 0.65
C CYS A 74 6.71 -15.47 0.50
N ALA A 75 6.02 -16.22 1.40
CA ALA A 75 5.92 -17.67 1.30
C ALA A 75 5.22 -18.13 0.00
N THR A 76 4.28 -17.33 -0.52
CA THR A 76 3.61 -17.60 -1.79
C THR A 76 4.39 -17.13 -3.02
N GLY A 77 5.53 -16.47 -2.84
CA GLY A 77 6.42 -16.03 -3.93
C GLY A 77 6.26 -14.56 -4.33
N LEU A 78 5.53 -13.74 -3.56
CA LEU A 78 5.38 -12.31 -3.86
C LEU A 78 6.63 -11.53 -3.45
N ASN A 79 7.02 -10.59 -4.30
CA ASN A 79 8.07 -9.63 -4.02
C ASN A 79 7.47 -8.36 -3.42
N ILE A 80 7.95 -8.00 -2.25
CA ILE A 80 7.42 -6.90 -1.44
C ILE A 80 8.50 -5.87 -1.20
N ILE A 81 8.17 -4.58 -1.33
CA ILE A 81 9.03 -3.50 -0.90
C ILE A 81 8.32 -2.62 0.11
N TYR A 82 9.00 -2.34 1.21
CA TYR A 82 8.56 -1.44 2.28
C TYR A 82 9.36 -0.14 2.21
N ILE A 83 8.67 0.97 2.04
CA ILE A 83 9.25 2.32 2.05
C ILE A 83 9.10 2.86 3.46
N ASP A 84 10.19 2.83 4.21
CA ASP A 84 10.30 3.36 5.56
C ASP A 84 10.68 4.85 5.50
N THR A 85 9.66 5.71 5.54
CA THR A 85 9.85 7.14 5.33
C THR A 85 10.58 7.82 6.48
N PHE A 86 10.46 7.29 7.69
CA PHE A 86 10.96 7.93 8.91
C PHE A 86 11.91 7.05 9.73
N ASP A 87 12.48 6.02 9.12
CA ASP A 87 13.43 5.10 9.75
C ASP A 87 12.90 4.43 11.04
N ARG A 88 11.62 4.03 10.99
CA ARG A 88 10.91 3.43 12.14
C ARG A 88 10.90 1.91 12.13
N LEU A 89 11.26 1.29 11.03
CA LEU A 89 11.28 -0.16 10.89
C LEU A 89 12.49 -0.75 11.61
N LEU A 90 12.24 -1.58 12.61
CA LEU A 90 13.28 -2.32 13.30
C LEU A 90 13.61 -3.60 12.51
N ALA A 91 14.83 -3.70 12.00
CA ALA A 91 15.26 -4.83 11.18
C ALA A 91 15.12 -6.19 11.92
N SER A 92 15.35 -6.21 13.24
CA SER A 92 15.17 -7.39 14.08
C SER A 92 13.76 -7.99 13.98
N ASP A 93 12.74 -7.12 13.94
CA ASP A 93 11.34 -7.55 13.93
C ASP A 93 10.93 -8.16 12.59
N TRP A 94 11.62 -7.78 11.51
CA TRP A 94 11.33 -8.21 10.14
C TRP A 94 12.32 -9.25 9.61
N SER A 95 13.28 -9.66 10.42
CA SER A 95 14.38 -10.57 10.02
C SER A 95 13.90 -11.92 9.47
N LEU A 96 12.73 -12.38 9.92
CA LEU A 96 12.16 -13.65 9.44
C LEU A 96 11.30 -13.51 8.18
N VAL A 97 10.99 -12.28 7.74
CA VAL A 97 10.17 -12.06 6.56
C VAL A 97 11.03 -12.24 5.31
N GLY A 98 10.70 -13.22 4.47
CA GLY A 98 11.36 -13.44 3.17
C GLY A 98 12.66 -14.26 3.23
N THR A 99 13.10 -14.77 4.38
CA THR A 99 14.38 -15.50 4.51
C THR A 99 14.35 -16.91 3.94
N GLU A 100 13.22 -17.61 4.07
CA GLU A 100 13.09 -19.02 3.62
C GLU A 100 12.09 -19.16 2.46
N ASN A 101 11.71 -18.06 1.81
CA ASN A 101 10.56 -18.01 0.96
C ASN A 101 10.91 -17.82 -0.53
N LYS A 102 9.96 -18.16 -1.39
CA LYS A 102 10.08 -17.97 -2.84
C LYS A 102 10.08 -16.49 -3.24
N GLY A 103 9.38 -15.65 -2.49
CA GLY A 103 9.37 -14.20 -2.64
C GLY A 103 10.38 -13.52 -1.72
N ARG A 104 10.57 -12.22 -1.91
CA ARG A 104 11.54 -11.42 -1.16
C ARG A 104 10.91 -10.18 -0.56
N PHE A 105 11.43 -9.79 0.61
CA PHE A 105 11.08 -8.57 1.29
C PHE A 105 12.26 -7.58 1.24
N TRP A 106 11.98 -6.38 0.76
CA TRP A 106 12.95 -5.30 0.62
C TRP A 106 12.53 -4.11 1.47
N VAL A 107 13.50 -3.38 1.98
CA VAL A 107 13.26 -2.14 2.72
C VAL A 107 14.01 -1.01 2.03
N LEU A 108 13.29 0.04 1.67
CA LEU A 108 13.86 1.30 1.20
C LEU A 108 13.68 2.33 2.31
N ARG A 109 14.79 2.87 2.82
CA ARG A 109 14.78 3.98 3.75
C ARG A 109 14.93 5.28 2.97
N SER A 110 14.01 6.21 3.17
CA SER A 110 14.04 7.53 2.53
C SER A 110 14.64 8.62 3.42
N GLY A 111 14.86 8.31 4.71
CA GLY A 111 15.60 9.10 5.65
C GLY A 111 17.11 8.84 5.53
N ASP A 112 17.89 9.87 5.67
CA ASP A 112 19.36 9.84 5.67
C ASP A 112 20.06 9.20 4.45
N CYS A 113 19.91 9.81 3.28
CA CYS A 113 21.13 10.08 2.56
C CYS A 113 21.91 11.09 3.43
N ALA A 114 22.70 10.63 4.39
CA ALA A 114 23.74 11.46 4.95
C ALA A 114 24.48 12.03 3.76
N ASP A 115 24.44 13.35 3.60
CA ASP A 115 25.31 14.02 2.64
C ASP A 115 26.70 13.45 2.88
N LEU A 116 27.39 13.01 1.84
CA LEU A 116 28.74 12.45 1.90
C LEU A 116 29.73 13.34 2.67
N ASP A 117 29.31 14.53 3.05
CA ASP A 117 30.05 15.55 3.80
C ASP A 117 29.83 15.53 5.32
N GLY A 118 29.09 14.54 5.87
CA GLY A 118 28.96 14.33 7.32
C GLY A 118 28.23 15.45 8.11
N GLN A 119 27.57 16.37 7.44
CA GLN A 119 26.77 17.40 8.11
C GLN A 119 25.30 17.00 8.16
N THR A 120 24.88 16.41 9.27
CA THR A 120 23.47 16.21 9.61
C THR A 120 22.75 17.56 9.74
N ARG A 121 22.13 18.02 8.68
CA ARG A 121 21.27 19.21 8.73
C ARG A 121 19.90 18.84 9.32
N TYR A 122 19.81 18.80 10.63
CA TYR A 122 18.54 18.72 11.35
C TYR A 122 17.80 20.07 11.28
N GLY A 123 16.88 20.22 10.30
CA GLY A 123 16.02 21.39 10.20
C GLY A 123 14.60 20.97 9.76
N GLN A 124 13.58 21.72 10.20
CA GLN A 124 12.17 21.44 9.88
C GLN A 124 11.84 21.39 8.38
N HIS A 125 12.67 21.99 7.53
CA HIS A 125 12.53 21.96 6.07
C HIS A 125 12.75 20.57 5.47
N HIS A 126 13.55 19.69 6.07
CA HIS A 126 13.85 18.36 5.55
C HIS A 126 12.69 17.34 5.66
N LYS A 127 11.77 17.51 6.60
CA LYS A 127 10.67 16.53 6.81
C LYS A 127 9.71 16.44 5.63
N TYR A 128 9.44 17.57 4.96
CA TYR A 128 8.61 17.57 3.74
C TYR A 128 9.32 16.90 2.56
N ASP A 129 10.64 16.97 2.51
CA ASP A 129 11.41 16.36 1.43
C ASP A 129 11.41 14.83 1.56
N TYR A 130 11.42 14.26 2.76
CA TYR A 130 11.33 12.80 2.97
C TYR A 130 10.02 12.22 2.44
N VAL A 131 8.90 12.84 2.78
CA VAL A 131 7.59 12.40 2.28
C VAL A 131 7.52 12.53 0.76
N LYS A 132 8.00 13.64 0.21
CA LYS A 132 8.05 13.87 -1.24
C LYS A 132 8.92 12.83 -1.95
N ASN A 133 10.11 12.54 -1.39
CA ASN A 133 11.01 11.53 -1.91
C ASN A 133 10.43 10.12 -1.81
N ALA A 134 9.77 9.78 -0.68
CA ALA A 134 9.10 8.51 -0.49
C ALA A 134 7.94 8.32 -1.49
N LEU A 135 7.14 9.37 -1.73
CA LEU A 135 6.05 9.35 -2.72
C LEU A 135 6.59 9.21 -4.15
N TRP A 136 7.68 9.92 -4.48
CA TRP A 136 8.34 9.76 -5.77
C TRP A 136 8.90 8.35 -5.95
N ALA A 137 9.62 7.84 -4.96
CA ALA A 137 10.16 6.48 -4.96
C ALA A 137 9.04 5.43 -5.10
N CYS A 138 7.95 5.60 -4.36
CA CYS A 138 6.76 4.75 -4.45
C CYS A 138 6.24 4.66 -5.90
N GLU A 139 6.09 5.80 -6.59
CA GLU A 139 5.66 5.83 -7.99
C GLU A 139 6.65 5.09 -8.90
N GLN A 140 7.97 5.30 -8.73
CA GLN A 140 8.98 4.61 -9.54
C GLN A 140 8.97 3.11 -9.31
N LEU A 141 8.83 2.67 -8.06
CA LEU A 141 8.77 1.26 -7.69
C LEU A 141 7.53 0.55 -8.25
N ILE A 142 6.37 1.21 -8.23
CA ILE A 142 5.16 0.70 -8.88
C ILE A 142 5.38 0.55 -10.40
N ARG A 143 6.01 1.54 -11.03
CA ARG A 143 6.28 1.55 -12.48
C ARG A 143 7.36 0.59 -12.92
N SER A 144 8.25 0.16 -12.02
CA SER A 144 9.33 -0.78 -12.32
C SER A 144 8.84 -2.19 -12.64
N HIS A 145 7.61 -2.54 -12.23
CA HIS A 145 7.03 -3.88 -12.31
C HIS A 145 7.83 -4.97 -11.56
N ALA A 146 8.78 -4.57 -10.72
CA ALA A 146 9.64 -5.50 -9.97
C ALA A 146 8.97 -6.07 -8.71
N PHE A 147 7.92 -5.39 -8.23
CA PHE A 147 7.27 -5.71 -6.96
C PHE A 147 5.78 -5.99 -7.15
N ASP A 148 5.28 -6.98 -6.41
CA ASP A 148 3.86 -7.32 -6.36
C ASP A 148 3.12 -6.42 -5.35
N VAL A 149 3.80 -6.06 -4.27
CA VAL A 149 3.25 -5.18 -3.22
C VAL A 149 4.27 -4.11 -2.86
N VAL A 150 3.82 -2.87 -2.88
CA VAL A 150 4.56 -1.70 -2.38
C VAL A 150 3.87 -1.24 -1.11
N ILE A 151 4.63 -1.09 -0.03
CA ILE A 151 4.14 -0.58 1.25
C ILE A 151 4.78 0.78 1.45
N LEU A 152 3.96 1.80 1.72
CA LEU A 152 4.40 3.16 1.97
C LEU A 152 4.00 3.55 3.40
N ASP A 153 4.98 3.66 4.29
CA ASP A 153 4.77 4.09 5.67
C ASP A 153 4.95 5.61 5.77
N LEU A 154 3.84 6.31 5.92
CA LEU A 154 3.81 7.77 6.05
C LEU A 154 3.68 8.24 7.50
N ALA A 155 3.45 7.30 8.44
CA ALA A 155 3.18 7.63 9.83
C ALA A 155 2.08 8.71 9.97
N ASP A 156 2.28 9.69 10.86
CA ASP A 156 1.36 10.80 11.16
C ASP A 156 1.49 12.02 10.21
N ARG A 157 2.40 11.97 9.22
CA ARG A 157 2.91 13.21 8.57
C ARG A 157 2.71 13.28 7.06
N GLY A 158 2.22 12.21 6.44
CA GLY A 158 2.11 12.17 5.00
C GLY A 158 0.71 12.57 4.49
N VAL A 159 0.60 13.73 3.87
CA VAL A 159 -0.62 14.08 3.12
C VAL A 159 -0.44 13.67 1.66
N ILE A 160 -1.24 12.71 1.22
CA ILE A 160 -1.34 12.38 -0.19
C ILE A 160 -2.35 13.33 -0.82
N THR A 161 -1.86 14.33 -1.56
CA THR A 161 -2.75 15.24 -2.28
C THR A 161 -3.52 14.51 -3.38
N SER A 162 -4.67 15.08 -3.80
CA SER A 162 -5.49 14.50 -4.88
C SER A 162 -4.71 14.24 -6.16
N ASN A 163 -3.77 15.13 -6.52
CA ASN A 163 -2.90 14.97 -7.70
C ASN A 163 -1.95 13.77 -7.56
N ILE A 164 -1.33 13.60 -6.40
CA ILE A 164 -0.44 12.47 -6.12
C ILE A 164 -1.25 11.17 -6.12
N ASN A 165 -2.41 11.15 -5.48
CA ASN A 165 -3.32 10.01 -5.47
C ASN A 165 -3.70 9.59 -6.91
N ALA A 166 -4.10 10.55 -7.76
CA ALA A 166 -4.44 10.27 -9.15
C ALA A 166 -3.24 9.70 -9.95
N ARG A 167 -2.01 10.17 -9.69
CA ARG A 167 -0.78 9.65 -10.32
C ARG A 167 -0.48 8.23 -9.88
N LEU A 168 -0.55 7.95 -8.58
CA LEU A 168 -0.33 6.60 -8.03
C LEU A 168 -1.38 5.62 -8.56
N LYS A 169 -2.66 5.99 -8.59
CA LYS A 169 -3.73 5.16 -9.17
C LYS A 169 -3.47 4.81 -10.62
N ARG A 170 -3.10 5.79 -11.47
CA ARG A 170 -2.75 5.53 -12.89
C ARG A 170 -1.53 4.61 -13.03
N SER A 171 -0.55 4.74 -12.15
CA SER A 171 0.64 3.86 -12.16
C SER A 171 0.26 2.44 -11.76
N LEU A 172 -0.61 2.27 -10.76
CA LEU A 172 -1.13 0.96 -10.33
C LEU A 172 -1.96 0.28 -11.43
N GLU A 173 -2.82 1.01 -12.12
CA GLU A 173 -3.63 0.49 -13.24
C GLU A 173 -2.76 -0.11 -14.36
N ARG A 174 -1.56 0.44 -14.56
CA ARG A 174 -0.60 0.01 -15.59
C ARG A 174 0.40 -1.04 -15.10
N SER A 175 0.42 -1.34 -13.80
CA SER A 175 1.31 -2.32 -13.19
C SER A 175 0.53 -3.54 -12.70
N ASN A 176 1.24 -4.53 -12.15
CA ASN A 176 0.62 -5.62 -11.38
C ASN A 176 0.76 -5.42 -9.87
N ALA A 177 1.36 -4.32 -9.46
CA ALA A 177 1.59 -4.00 -8.06
C ALA A 177 0.29 -3.60 -7.35
N SER A 178 0.28 -3.80 -6.04
CA SER A 178 -0.69 -3.23 -5.12
C SER A 178 0.03 -2.29 -4.17
N LEU A 179 -0.65 -1.25 -3.72
CA LEU A 179 -0.09 -0.28 -2.78
C LEU A 179 -0.83 -0.35 -1.44
N VAL A 180 -0.09 -0.52 -0.37
CA VAL A 180 -0.57 -0.36 1.00
C VAL A 180 0.04 0.92 1.58
N VAL A 181 -0.79 1.84 2.01
CA VAL A 181 -0.36 3.05 2.69
C VAL A 181 -0.67 2.92 4.18
N LEU A 182 0.36 3.05 5.02
CA LEU A 182 0.20 3.06 6.47
C LEU A 182 0.15 4.49 6.97
N ARG A 183 -0.85 4.80 7.78
CA ARG A 183 -0.98 6.10 8.43
C ARG A 183 -1.36 5.95 9.90
N ASP A 184 -0.82 6.83 10.71
CA ASP A 184 -1.30 7.00 12.07
C ASP A 184 -2.53 7.91 12.03
N ASP A 185 -3.52 7.60 12.87
CA ASP A 185 -4.76 8.36 12.99
C ASP A 185 -4.50 9.57 13.91
N ASP A 186 -4.19 10.70 13.31
CA ASP A 186 -4.44 11.98 13.93
C ASP A 186 -5.81 12.46 13.43
N SER A 187 -6.82 12.27 14.19
CA SER A 187 -8.27 12.38 14.05
C SER A 187 -8.86 13.53 13.17
N THR A 188 -8.14 14.13 12.26
CA THR A 188 -8.57 15.36 11.60
C THR A 188 -8.55 15.42 10.08
N SER A 189 -8.03 14.43 9.35
CA SER A 189 -8.12 14.55 7.88
C SER A 189 -7.83 13.24 7.15
N SER A 190 -8.82 12.36 7.03
CA SER A 190 -8.80 11.38 5.94
C SER A 190 -9.20 12.08 4.63
N PRO A 191 -8.33 12.20 3.63
CA PRO A 191 -8.71 12.76 2.32
C PRO A 191 -9.67 11.84 1.55
N PHE A 192 -10.01 10.67 2.11
CA PHE A 192 -10.90 9.68 1.52
C PHE A 192 -12.30 9.63 2.17
N ALA A 193 -12.59 10.47 3.18
CA ALA A 193 -13.90 10.54 3.84
C ALA A 193 -14.93 11.37 3.05
N GLY A 194 -14.89 11.35 1.73
CA GLY A 194 -15.80 12.14 0.91
C GLY A 194 -15.83 11.69 -0.55
N SER A 195 -16.55 10.64 -0.82
CA SER A 195 -17.19 10.40 -2.13
C SER A 195 -18.16 9.23 -2.03
#